data_2184f8b716f4dcde14392d762408abed
#
_entry.id   2184f8b716f4dcde14392d762408abed
#
_cell.length_a   1.000
_cell.length_b   1.000
_cell.length_c   1.000
_cell.angle_alpha   90.00
_cell.angle_beta   90.00
_cell.angle_gamma   90.00
#
_symmetry.space_group_name_H-M   'P 1'
#
loop_
_entity.id
_entity.type
_entity.pdbx_description
1 polymer ?
#
loop_
_entity_poly.entity_id
_entity_poly.type
_entity_poly.pdbx_seq_one_letter_code
_entity_poly.pdbx_strand_id
1 'polypeptide(L)'
;MGSFKGDIQATRFTTTTTNAIVAGPIRLRGIIIASDGSGAGLVTLKTTSSAGSTLFVADVPEGDVINFSFPEDGILFPKGIFTTSLTKVTAVTLLTDKYSGPGLTA
;
A
#
# COMPACT_ATOMS: atom_id res chain seq x y z
N MET A 1 -7.40 17.52 -19.91
CA MET A 1 -7.66 17.63 -19.26
C MET A 1 -6.87 17.31 -18.32
N GLY A 2 -6.03 17.33 -18.31
CA GLY A 2 -5.20 16.96 -17.36
C GLY A 2 -5.67 17.19 -16.05
N SER A 3 -6.76 17.45 -16.06
CA SER A 3 -7.34 17.75 -14.83
C SER A 3 -7.41 16.56 -13.94
N PHE A 4 -7.00 15.41 -14.40
CA PHE A 4 -7.07 14.27 -13.53
C PHE A 4 -5.74 13.95 -12.92
N LYS A 5 -5.01 14.96 -12.58
CA LYS A 5 -3.75 14.70 -11.95
C LYS A 5 -3.93 14.05 -10.59
N GLY A 6 -5.08 13.96 -10.10
CA GLY A 6 -5.30 13.27 -8.86
C GLY A 6 -5.78 11.84 -9.01
N ASP A 7 -5.61 11.28 -10.19
CA ASP A 7 -6.03 9.91 -10.39
C ASP A 7 -5.38 9.00 -9.38
N ILE A 8 -6.19 8.31 -8.61
CA ILE A 8 -5.73 7.40 -7.58
C ILE A 8 -6.20 6.01 -7.93
N GLN A 9 -5.29 5.07 -7.88
CA GLN A 9 -5.61 3.67 -8.08
C GLN A 9 -5.71 2.99 -6.73
N ALA A 10 -6.76 2.22 -6.54
CA ALA A 10 -6.95 1.47 -5.31
C ALA A 10 -6.58 0.01 -5.55
N THR A 11 -5.78 -0.55 -4.68
CA THR A 11 -5.37 -1.95 -4.74
C THR A 11 -5.64 -2.58 -3.38
N ARG A 12 -6.54 -3.54 -3.34
CA ARG A 12 -6.89 -4.22 -2.11
C ARG A 12 -6.25 -5.59 -2.10
N PHE A 13 -5.65 -5.96 -0.98
CA PHE A 13 -5.08 -7.30 -0.84
C PHE A 13 -5.37 -7.82 0.56
N THR A 14 -5.45 -9.15 0.67
CA THR A 14 -5.79 -9.81 1.92
C THR A 14 -4.74 -10.82 2.33
N THR A 15 -3.76 -11.09 1.49
CA THR A 15 -2.71 -12.05 1.77
C THR A 15 -1.38 -11.50 1.31
N THR A 16 -0.31 -12.06 1.86
CA THR A 16 1.03 -11.68 1.44
C THR A 16 1.45 -12.49 0.23
N THR A 17 2.41 -11.98 -0.53
CA THR A 17 2.97 -12.67 -1.66
C THR A 17 4.41 -12.21 -1.81
N THR A 18 5.22 -13.01 -2.48
CA THR A 18 6.60 -12.61 -2.74
C THR A 18 6.70 -11.62 -3.89
N ASN A 19 5.60 -11.44 -4.63
CA ASN A 19 5.58 -10.50 -5.73
C ASN A 19 5.16 -9.13 -5.23
N ALA A 20 5.40 -8.11 -6.06
CA ALA A 20 4.97 -6.77 -5.72
C ALA A 20 3.44 -6.71 -5.68
N ILE A 21 2.91 -6.06 -4.65
CA ILE A 21 1.49 -5.78 -4.58
C ILE A 21 1.15 -4.75 -5.65
N VAL A 22 2.01 -3.75 -5.77
CA VAL A 22 1.89 -2.72 -6.81
C VAL A 22 3.26 -2.54 -7.41
N ALA A 23 3.34 -2.59 -8.74
CA ALA A 23 4.60 -2.41 -9.41
C ALA A 23 5.04 -0.96 -9.31
N GLY A 24 6.33 -0.75 -9.27
CA GLY A 24 6.88 0.58 -9.12
C GLY A 24 7.72 0.98 -10.31
N PRO A 25 8.23 2.22 -10.23
CA PRO A 25 8.09 3.15 -9.10
C PRO A 25 6.67 3.66 -8.95
N ILE A 26 6.25 3.84 -7.71
CA ILE A 26 4.89 4.25 -7.43
C ILE A 26 4.87 5.06 -6.13
N ARG A 27 3.94 5.98 -6.00
CA ARG A 27 3.79 6.75 -4.77
C ARG A 27 2.55 6.30 -4.03
N LEU A 28 2.71 6.02 -2.75
CA LEU A 28 1.60 5.66 -1.88
C LEU A 28 0.97 6.94 -1.35
N ARG A 29 -0.28 7.17 -1.73
CA ARG A 29 -0.98 8.39 -1.36
C ARG A 29 -1.85 8.19 -0.13
N GLY A 30 -2.24 6.98 0.13
CA GLY A 30 -3.04 6.67 1.31
C GLY A 30 -3.14 5.18 1.51
N ILE A 31 -3.61 4.79 2.68
CA ILE A 31 -3.74 3.38 3.01
C ILE A 31 -4.92 3.20 3.96
N ILE A 32 -5.67 2.15 3.76
CA ILE A 32 -6.79 1.78 4.62
C ILE A 32 -6.53 0.36 5.11
N ILE A 33 -6.51 0.18 6.42
CA ILE A 33 -6.19 -1.11 7.02
C ILE A 33 -7.34 -1.53 7.93
N ALA A 34 -7.84 -2.73 7.72
CA ALA A 34 -8.93 -3.28 8.54
C ALA A 34 -8.40 -4.42 9.39
N SER A 35 -8.55 -4.30 10.70
CA SER A 35 -8.19 -5.35 11.65
C SER A 35 -9.16 -6.52 11.48
N ASP A 36 -8.70 -7.74 11.81
CA ASP A 36 -9.58 -8.90 11.77
C ASP A 36 -10.31 -9.10 13.10
N GLY A 37 -10.10 -8.23 14.06
CA GLY A 37 -10.80 -8.30 15.33
C GLY A 37 -10.20 -9.25 16.34
N SER A 38 -9.13 -9.94 16.02
CA SER A 38 -8.54 -10.91 16.94
C SER A 38 -7.41 -10.35 17.78
N GLY A 39 -7.06 -9.10 17.58
CA GLY A 39 -5.99 -8.45 18.32
C GLY A 39 -5.46 -7.27 17.53
N ALA A 40 -4.45 -6.63 18.07
CA ALA A 40 -3.82 -5.51 17.38
C ALA A 40 -3.13 -6.00 16.10
N GLY A 41 -3.33 -5.29 15.01
CA GLY A 41 -2.76 -5.67 13.73
C GLY A 41 -1.48 -4.94 13.40
N LEU A 42 -0.77 -5.46 12.42
CA LEU A 42 0.47 -4.83 11.98
C LEU A 42 0.62 -5.02 10.48
N VAL A 43 0.97 -3.95 9.78
CA VAL A 43 1.24 -3.97 8.36
C VAL A 43 2.60 -3.36 8.12
N THR A 44 3.45 -4.05 7.37
CA THR A 44 4.78 -3.56 7.01
C THR A 44 4.88 -3.50 5.49
N LEU A 45 5.19 -2.33 4.95
CA LEU A 45 5.35 -2.15 3.52
C LEU A 45 6.81 -1.91 3.19
N LYS A 46 7.29 -2.63 2.20
CA LYS A 46 8.69 -2.62 1.78
C LYS A 46 8.80 -2.33 0.29
N THR A 47 9.99 -2.00 -0.14
CA THR A 47 10.27 -1.80 -1.55
C THR A 47 11.38 -2.75 -1.97
N THR A 48 11.50 -3.00 -3.26
CA THR A 48 12.51 -3.86 -3.88
C THR A 48 12.13 -5.33 -3.81
N SER A 49 11.75 -5.83 -2.64
CA SER A 49 11.34 -7.21 -2.47
C SER A 49 10.70 -7.35 -1.10
N SER A 50 10.14 -8.51 -0.82
CA SER A 50 9.54 -8.76 0.49
C SER A 50 10.57 -8.74 1.61
N ALA A 51 11.85 -8.83 1.28
CA ALA A 51 12.94 -8.73 2.24
C ALA A 51 13.69 -7.42 2.09
N GLY A 52 13.15 -6.48 1.37
CA GLY A 52 13.84 -5.22 1.11
C GLY A 52 13.67 -4.21 2.22
N SER A 53 13.92 -2.95 1.88
CA SER A 53 13.85 -1.87 2.84
C SER A 53 12.42 -1.58 3.26
N THR A 54 12.22 -1.41 4.56
CA THR A 54 10.91 -1.06 5.10
C THR A 54 10.72 0.45 4.98
N LEU A 55 9.64 0.85 4.32
CA LEU A 55 9.33 2.25 4.14
C LEU A 55 8.12 2.71 4.96
N PHE A 56 7.30 1.78 5.42
CA PHE A 56 6.11 2.14 6.17
C PHE A 56 5.67 0.98 7.06
N VAL A 57 5.34 1.29 8.30
CA VAL A 57 4.82 0.32 9.25
C VAL A 57 3.64 0.97 9.95
N ALA A 58 2.56 0.23 10.10
CA ALA A 58 1.38 0.73 10.79
C ALA A 58 0.83 -0.32 11.73
N ASP A 59 0.41 0.14 12.90
CA ASP A 59 -0.31 -0.68 13.86
C ASP A 59 -1.79 -0.33 13.77
N VAL A 60 -2.65 -1.33 13.93
CA VAL A 60 -4.08 -1.16 13.85
C VAL A 60 -4.69 -1.65 15.16
N PRO A 61 -5.46 -0.81 15.87
CA PRO A 61 -6.12 -1.29 17.08
C PRO A 61 -7.06 -2.43 16.77
N GLU A 62 -7.22 -3.30 17.74
CA GLU A 62 -8.10 -4.46 17.61
C GLU A 62 -9.51 -4.03 17.21
N GLY A 63 -10.04 -4.68 16.19
CA GLY A 63 -11.43 -4.46 15.78
C GLY A 63 -11.67 -3.14 15.05
N ASP A 64 -10.61 -2.45 14.67
CA ASP A 64 -10.73 -1.12 14.09
C ASP A 64 -10.35 -1.09 12.62
N VAL A 65 -10.73 -0.01 11.97
CA VAL A 65 -10.29 0.30 10.62
C VAL A 65 -9.61 1.66 10.70
N ILE A 66 -8.40 1.73 10.20
CA ILE A 66 -7.69 3.01 10.18
C ILE A 66 -7.38 3.38 8.75
N ASN A 67 -7.27 4.67 8.51
CA ASN A 67 -6.79 5.14 7.23
C ASN A 67 -5.80 6.26 7.45
N PHE A 68 -4.81 6.31 6.58
CA PHE A 68 -3.83 7.38 6.57
C PHE A 68 -3.84 8.01 5.20
N SER A 69 -3.77 9.33 5.17
CA SER A 69 -3.55 10.07 3.93
C SER A 69 -2.20 10.74 4.05
N PHE A 70 -1.38 10.56 3.04
CA PHE A 70 -0.04 11.14 3.08
C PHE A 70 -0.06 12.45 2.32
N PRO A 71 0.51 13.50 2.91
CA PRO A 71 0.45 14.82 2.29
C PRO A 71 1.32 14.91 1.05
N GLU A 72 1.01 15.90 0.23
CA GLU A 72 1.78 16.20 -0.96
C GLU A 72 1.87 15.00 -1.89
N ASP A 73 3.08 14.56 -2.18
CA ASP A 73 3.28 13.49 -3.14
C ASP A 73 3.24 12.10 -2.54
N GLY A 74 3.00 12.00 -1.25
CA GLY A 74 2.95 10.70 -0.60
C GLY A 74 4.34 10.11 -0.39
N ILE A 75 4.39 8.79 -0.27
CA ILE A 75 5.64 8.07 -0.03
C ILE A 75 6.04 7.36 -1.31
N LEU A 76 7.25 7.62 -1.78
CA LEU A 76 7.75 6.99 -2.99
C LEU A 76 8.27 5.58 -2.68
N PHE A 77 7.77 4.61 -3.41
CA PHE A 77 8.28 3.24 -3.38
C PHE A 77 8.98 3.00 -4.71
N PRO A 78 10.30 3.19 -4.77
CA PRO A 78 11.00 3.20 -6.06
C PRO A 78 10.97 1.88 -6.81
N LYS A 79 10.83 0.78 -6.10
CA LYS A 79 10.83 -0.54 -6.72
C LYS A 79 9.53 -1.30 -6.49
N GLY A 80 8.46 -0.58 -6.22
CA GLY A 80 7.18 -1.21 -5.99
C GLY A 80 6.88 -1.37 -4.51
N ILE A 81 5.69 -1.85 -4.20
CA ILE A 81 5.22 -2.03 -2.84
C ILE A 81 5.12 -3.51 -2.55
N PHE A 82 5.84 -3.97 -1.54
CA PHE A 82 5.85 -5.35 -1.09
C PHE A 82 5.43 -5.40 0.36
N THR A 83 4.94 -6.55 0.81
CA THR A 83 4.67 -6.73 2.22
C THR A 83 5.24 -8.05 2.69
N THR A 84 5.77 -8.06 3.90
CA THR A 84 6.33 -9.27 4.48
C THR A 84 5.25 -10.07 5.18
N SER A 85 4.36 -9.39 5.87
CA SER A 85 3.37 -10.08 6.67
C SER A 85 2.19 -9.17 6.93
N LEU A 86 1.05 -9.79 7.18
CA LEU A 86 -0.16 -9.13 7.63
C LEU A 86 -0.54 -9.82 8.93
N THR A 87 -0.34 -9.16 10.05
CA THR A 87 -0.64 -9.73 11.33
C THR A 87 -2.00 -9.25 11.80
N LYS A 88 -2.95 -10.17 11.94
CA LYS A 88 -4.29 -9.85 12.45
C LYS A 88 -4.98 -8.75 11.68
N VAL A 89 -4.81 -8.77 10.37
CA VAL A 89 -5.38 -7.79 9.46
C VAL A 89 -6.21 -8.54 8.41
N THR A 90 -7.45 -8.11 8.23
CA THR A 90 -8.33 -8.72 7.24
C THR A 90 -7.98 -8.27 5.84
N ALA A 91 -7.72 -7.00 5.67
CA ALA A 91 -7.49 -6.44 4.33
C ALA A 91 -6.75 -5.13 4.42
N VAL A 92 -6.02 -4.85 3.36
CA VAL A 92 -5.32 -3.58 3.20
C VAL A 92 -5.68 -3.04 1.83
N THR A 93 -6.04 -1.76 1.76
CA THR A 93 -6.26 -1.09 0.48
C THR A 93 -5.22 -0.01 0.34
N LEU A 94 -4.42 -0.09 -0.71
CA LEU A 94 -3.41 0.90 -1.02
C LEU A 94 -3.99 1.90 -2.02
N LEU A 95 -3.83 3.16 -1.72
CA LEU A 95 -4.24 4.23 -2.62
C LEU A 95 -2.97 4.83 -3.21
N THR A 96 -2.74 4.59 -4.48
CA THR A 96 -1.50 4.99 -5.13
C THR A 96 -1.79 5.83 -6.34
N ASP A 97 -0.77 6.49 -6.85
CA ASP A 97 -0.87 7.11 -8.15
C ASP A 97 -1.13 6.02 -9.18
N LYS A 98 -1.81 6.39 -10.25
CA LYS A 98 -2.01 5.45 -11.33
C LYS A 98 -0.67 5.15 -11.98
N TYR A 99 -0.35 3.87 -12.08
CA TYR A 99 0.90 3.47 -12.73
C TYR A 99 0.80 3.73 -14.23
N SER A 100 1.80 4.37 -14.78
CA SER A 100 1.81 4.70 -16.20
C SER A 100 3.13 4.33 -16.85
N GLY A 101 3.76 3.30 -16.35
CA GLY A 101 5.02 2.86 -16.92
C GLY A 101 4.87 2.24 -18.29
N PRO A 102 5.98 1.82 -18.89
CA PRO A 102 5.96 1.23 -20.22
C PRO A 102 5.00 0.04 -20.28
N GLY A 103 4.29 -0.05 -21.36
CA GLY A 103 3.35 -1.12 -21.54
C GLY A 103 1.97 -0.84 -21.00
N LEU A 104 1.84 0.23 -20.24
CA LEU A 104 0.55 0.62 -19.76
C LEU A 104 0.08 1.78 -20.58
N THR A 105 -0.84 1.50 -21.46
CA THR A 105 -1.31 2.60 -22.24
C THR A 105 -2.61 2.95 -21.64
N ALA A 106 -2.67 4.00 -21.17
CA ALA A 106 -3.87 4.40 -20.47
C ALA A 106 -5.08 4.26 -21.31
#